data_d21dd84338afd68534dadd5205109370
#
_entry.id   d21dd84338afd68534dadd5205109370
#
_cell.length_a   1.000
_cell.length_b   1.000
_cell.length_c   1.000
_cell.angle_alpha   90.00
_cell.angle_beta   90.00
_cell.angle_gamma   90.00
#
_symmetry.space_group_name_H-M   'P 1'
#
loop_
_entity.id
_entity.type
_entity.pdbx_description
1 polymer ?
#
loop_
_entity_poly.entity_id
_entity_poly.type
_entity_poly.pdbx_seq_one_letter_code
_entity_poly.pdbx_strand_id
1 'polypeptide(L)'
;MSRLALPSLRALALRRAAAVAVLLLCAAAAARADAVDRLRAFARDVKSGQASFTQTVTSADGTRTKTSSGRFEFQRPNRFRFAYAKPFVQEIVADGQRVWTYDPDLEQASSRPLAKAIGATPAALLAGSALDHDFVLTPDGSAGGVDWVRATPKANDGPFQLMRIGLRGAQLAAVEVVDAFGQRSLLQFVDFVPNVVLPAERFRFVPPKGVDVVAQ
;
A
#
# COMPACT_ATOMS: atom_id res chain seq x y z
N MET A 1 41.19 -21.93 52.65
CA MET A 1 41.42 -22.56 51.35
C MET A 1 40.04 -22.62 50.63
N SER A 2 39.68 -21.57 49.81
CA SER A 2 38.42 -21.50 49.12
C SER A 2 38.56 -22.18 47.74
N ARG A 3 37.81 -23.24 47.51
CA ARG A 3 37.74 -23.91 46.20
C ARG A 3 36.81 -23.11 45.30
N LEU A 4 37.35 -22.45 44.26
CA LEU A 4 36.56 -21.90 43.16
C LEU A 4 36.05 -23.09 42.31
N ALA A 5 34.74 -23.29 42.34
CA ALA A 5 34.06 -24.25 41.47
C ALA A 5 33.99 -23.71 40.06
N LEU A 6 34.62 -24.37 39.07
CA LEU A 6 34.51 -24.09 37.66
C LEU A 6 33.11 -24.42 37.17
N PRO A 7 32.44 -23.53 36.39
CA PRO A 7 31.12 -23.82 35.84
C PRO A 7 31.21 -25.00 34.85
N SER A 8 30.25 -25.92 34.95
CA SER A 8 30.21 -27.10 34.09
C SER A 8 30.04 -26.69 32.61
N LEU A 9 30.68 -27.44 31.71
CA LEU A 9 30.61 -27.21 30.23
C LEU A 9 29.16 -27.10 29.73
N ARG A 10 28.21 -27.79 30.38
CA ARG A 10 26.77 -27.71 30.07
C ARG A 10 26.17 -26.33 30.40
N ALA A 11 26.57 -25.71 31.52
CA ALA A 11 26.13 -24.40 31.92
C ALA A 11 26.65 -23.30 30.96
N LEU A 12 27.86 -23.48 30.43
CA LEU A 12 28.47 -22.56 29.47
C LEU A 12 27.77 -22.64 28.09
N ALA A 13 27.42 -23.86 27.66
CA ALA A 13 26.66 -24.09 26.40
C ALA A 13 25.25 -23.51 26.47
N LEU A 14 24.55 -23.66 27.61
CA LEU A 14 23.22 -23.09 27.81
C LEU A 14 23.23 -21.55 27.77
N ARG A 15 24.23 -20.94 28.40
CA ARG A 15 24.40 -19.48 28.42
C ARG A 15 24.71 -18.93 27.02
N ARG A 16 25.50 -19.63 26.24
CA ARG A 16 25.79 -19.26 24.83
C ARG A 16 24.57 -19.40 23.93
N ALA A 17 23.78 -20.46 24.06
CA ALA A 17 22.53 -20.65 23.33
C ALA A 17 21.49 -19.59 23.69
N ALA A 18 21.34 -19.21 24.96
CA ALA A 18 20.47 -18.15 25.39
C ALA A 18 20.90 -16.77 24.86
N ALA A 19 22.21 -16.48 24.86
CA ALA A 19 22.72 -15.22 24.31
C ALA A 19 22.50 -15.10 22.80
N VAL A 20 22.66 -16.20 22.05
CA VAL A 20 22.39 -16.23 20.60
C VAL A 20 20.89 -16.06 20.32
N ALA A 21 20.01 -16.68 21.12
CA ALA A 21 18.57 -16.53 20.98
C ALA A 21 18.10 -15.08 21.24
N VAL A 22 18.66 -14.42 22.27
CA VAL A 22 18.37 -13.01 22.59
C VAL A 22 18.87 -12.09 21.46
N LEU A 23 20.05 -12.32 20.90
CA LEU A 23 20.58 -11.55 19.76
C LEU A 23 19.71 -11.71 18.51
N LEU A 24 19.21 -12.90 18.21
CA LEU A 24 18.31 -13.17 17.11
C LEU A 24 16.93 -12.50 17.29
N LEU A 25 16.40 -12.47 18.53
CA LEU A 25 15.16 -11.74 18.84
C LEU A 25 15.32 -10.22 18.68
N CYS A 26 16.45 -9.65 19.12
CA CYS A 26 16.73 -8.23 18.98
C CYS A 26 16.91 -7.82 17.51
N ALA A 27 17.55 -8.65 16.68
CA ALA A 27 17.70 -8.40 15.25
C ALA A 27 16.35 -8.42 14.52
N ALA A 28 15.44 -9.33 14.89
CA ALA A 28 14.09 -9.39 14.33
C ALA A 28 13.21 -8.19 14.73
N ALA A 29 13.40 -7.63 15.91
CA ALA A 29 12.69 -6.44 16.37
C ALA A 29 13.20 -5.17 15.67
N ALA A 30 14.51 -5.05 15.43
CA ALA A 30 15.10 -3.93 14.69
C ALA A 30 14.63 -3.90 13.22
N ALA A 31 14.53 -5.07 12.56
CA ALA A 31 14.02 -5.15 11.19
C ALA A 31 12.55 -4.75 11.06
N ARG A 32 11.75 -4.95 12.12
CA ARG A 32 10.33 -4.57 12.14
C ARG A 32 10.09 -3.07 12.31
N ALA A 33 10.88 -2.41 13.15
CA ALA A 33 10.83 -0.95 13.30
C ALA A 33 11.21 -0.23 11.99
N ASP A 34 12.14 -0.81 11.25
CA ASP A 34 12.66 -0.27 9.99
C ASP A 34 11.59 -0.22 8.86
N ALA A 35 10.62 -1.13 8.80
CA ALA A 35 9.59 -1.13 7.74
C ALA A 35 8.65 0.09 7.82
N VAL A 36 8.23 0.48 9.03
CA VAL A 36 7.38 1.68 9.23
C VAL A 36 8.17 2.95 8.93
N ASP A 37 9.42 3.02 9.34
CA ASP A 37 10.27 4.17 9.09
C ASP A 37 10.61 4.31 7.60
N ARG A 38 10.79 3.19 6.88
CA ARG A 38 10.93 3.19 5.41
C ARG A 38 9.65 3.67 4.72
N LEU A 39 8.47 3.27 5.19
CA LEU A 39 7.21 3.78 4.65
C LEU A 39 7.06 5.28 4.87
N ARG A 40 7.43 5.78 6.05
CA ARG A 40 7.47 7.22 6.33
C ARG A 40 8.45 7.96 5.45
N ALA A 41 9.65 7.40 5.26
CA ALA A 41 10.66 7.94 4.35
C ALA A 41 10.13 7.97 2.90
N PHE A 42 9.52 6.90 2.42
CA PHE A 42 8.86 6.84 1.12
C PHE A 42 7.80 7.94 0.97
N ALA A 43 6.93 8.11 1.95
CA ALA A 43 5.89 9.14 1.92
C ALA A 43 6.45 10.56 1.93
N ARG A 44 7.57 10.78 2.65
CA ARG A 44 8.24 12.08 2.74
C ARG A 44 9.05 12.41 1.49
N ASP A 45 9.78 11.45 0.94
CA ASP A 45 10.86 11.69 -0.04
C ASP A 45 10.41 11.42 -1.49
N VAL A 46 9.42 10.55 -1.70
CA VAL A 46 8.87 10.25 -3.02
C VAL A 46 7.66 11.13 -3.30
N LYS A 47 7.84 12.15 -4.14
CA LYS A 47 6.81 13.15 -4.47
C LYS A 47 5.94 12.74 -5.66
N SER A 48 6.46 11.91 -6.54
CA SER A 48 5.76 11.35 -7.70
C SER A 48 6.26 9.94 -7.99
N GLY A 49 5.54 9.22 -8.78
CA GLY A 49 5.97 7.89 -9.22
C GLY A 49 5.06 7.31 -10.29
N GLN A 50 5.61 6.34 -10.99
CA GLN A 50 4.87 5.51 -11.93
C GLN A 50 5.28 4.06 -11.80
N ALA A 51 4.34 3.16 -12.09
CA ALA A 51 4.58 1.71 -12.12
C ALA A 51 3.60 1.02 -13.06
N SER A 52 3.93 -0.16 -13.52
CA SER A 52 2.94 -1.12 -13.98
C SER A 52 2.34 -1.83 -12.76
N PHE A 53 1.07 -2.22 -12.83
CA PHE A 53 0.44 -2.95 -11.75
C PHE A 53 -0.34 -4.17 -12.25
N THR A 54 -0.44 -5.16 -11.37
CA THR A 54 -1.42 -6.24 -11.46
C THR A 54 -2.27 -6.18 -10.19
N GLN A 55 -3.58 -6.16 -10.35
CA GLN A 55 -4.54 -6.22 -9.25
C GLN A 55 -5.24 -7.58 -9.27
N THR A 56 -5.26 -8.24 -8.12
CA THR A 56 -6.03 -9.46 -7.89
C THR A 56 -7.09 -9.18 -6.84
N VAL A 57 -8.35 -9.33 -7.22
CA VAL A 57 -9.50 -9.18 -6.32
C VAL A 57 -10.07 -10.55 -6.04
N THR A 58 -10.10 -10.94 -4.75
CA THR A 58 -10.62 -12.22 -4.29
C THR A 58 -11.86 -11.98 -3.43
N SER A 59 -12.95 -12.69 -3.70
CA SER A 59 -14.17 -12.63 -2.90
C SER A 59 -13.92 -13.06 -1.45
N ALA A 60 -14.78 -12.66 -0.52
CA ALA A 60 -14.64 -12.97 0.90
C ALA A 60 -14.56 -14.48 1.20
N ASP A 61 -15.29 -15.28 0.44
CA ASP A 61 -15.30 -16.75 0.53
C ASP A 61 -14.10 -17.42 -0.18
N GLY A 62 -13.24 -16.64 -0.85
CA GLY A 62 -12.08 -17.12 -1.58
C GLY A 62 -12.39 -17.87 -2.90
N THR A 63 -13.65 -18.01 -3.27
CA THR A 63 -14.05 -18.86 -4.41
C THR A 63 -13.91 -18.18 -5.77
N ARG A 64 -13.95 -16.86 -5.81
CA ARG A 64 -13.86 -16.08 -7.05
C ARG A 64 -12.68 -15.16 -7.02
N THR A 65 -11.91 -15.16 -8.10
CA THR A 65 -10.76 -14.27 -8.29
C THR A 65 -10.87 -13.57 -9.63
N LYS A 66 -10.66 -12.26 -9.63
CA LYS A 66 -10.57 -11.43 -10.84
C LYS A 66 -9.20 -10.78 -10.87
N THR A 67 -8.56 -10.79 -12.04
CA THR A 67 -7.25 -10.16 -12.24
C THR A 67 -7.39 -9.06 -13.27
N SER A 68 -6.82 -7.90 -12.96
CA SER A 68 -6.74 -6.74 -13.84
C SER A 68 -5.30 -6.23 -13.86
N SER A 69 -4.91 -5.53 -14.91
CA SER A 69 -3.59 -4.93 -15.00
C SER A 69 -3.62 -3.59 -15.71
N GLY A 70 -2.60 -2.78 -15.47
CA GLY A 70 -2.54 -1.45 -16.06
C GLY A 70 -1.34 -0.65 -15.59
N ARG A 71 -1.47 0.67 -15.65
CA ARG A 71 -0.46 1.64 -15.24
C ARG A 71 -0.96 2.49 -14.08
N PHE A 72 -0.10 2.67 -13.09
CA PHE A 72 -0.32 3.55 -11.94
C PHE A 72 0.65 4.72 -12.01
N GLU A 73 0.13 5.91 -11.76
CA GLU A 73 0.89 7.15 -11.69
C GLU A 73 0.38 7.97 -10.50
N PHE A 74 1.26 8.66 -9.80
CA PHE A 74 0.84 9.60 -8.77
C PHE A 74 1.77 10.80 -8.68
N GLN A 75 1.22 11.90 -8.16
CA GLN A 75 1.94 13.12 -7.80
C GLN A 75 1.33 13.67 -6.52
N ARG A 76 2.14 13.79 -5.49
CA ARG A 76 1.71 14.39 -4.22
C ARG A 76 1.56 15.91 -4.34
N PRO A 77 0.60 16.50 -3.62
CA PRO A 77 -0.43 15.83 -2.85
C PRO A 77 -1.65 15.42 -3.72
N ASN A 78 -2.23 14.27 -3.39
CA ASN A 78 -3.61 13.91 -3.76
C ASN A 78 -3.91 13.73 -5.26
N ARG A 79 -2.91 13.61 -6.11
CA ARG A 79 -3.09 13.33 -7.54
C ARG A 79 -2.65 11.91 -7.84
N PHE A 80 -3.50 11.16 -8.51
CA PHE A 80 -3.17 9.82 -8.97
C PHE A 80 -3.98 9.44 -10.22
N ARG A 81 -3.48 8.46 -10.95
CA ARG A 81 -4.15 7.86 -12.09
C ARG A 81 -3.92 6.36 -12.11
N PHE A 82 -5.00 5.59 -12.19
CA PHE A 82 -4.99 4.20 -12.60
C PHE A 82 -5.57 4.11 -14.00
N ALA A 83 -4.77 3.59 -14.93
CA ALA A 83 -5.19 3.27 -16.27
C ALA A 83 -5.19 1.74 -16.41
N TYR A 84 -6.36 1.13 -16.23
CA TYR A 84 -6.56 -0.29 -16.47
C TYR A 84 -6.54 -0.57 -17.97
N ALA A 85 -5.84 -1.62 -18.37
CA ALA A 85 -5.71 -2.05 -19.75
C ALA A 85 -6.31 -3.44 -19.98
N LYS A 86 -6.39 -4.28 -18.94
CA LYS A 86 -6.92 -5.65 -19.02
C LYS A 86 -7.71 -5.99 -17.76
N PRO A 87 -8.79 -6.80 -17.85
CA PRO A 87 -9.43 -7.31 -19.07
C PRO A 87 -10.24 -6.23 -19.79
N PHE A 88 -10.63 -5.15 -19.08
CA PHE A 88 -11.41 -4.02 -19.57
C PHE A 88 -10.64 -2.72 -19.40
N VAL A 89 -10.84 -1.78 -20.30
CA VAL A 89 -10.26 -0.44 -20.18
C VAL A 89 -11.08 0.35 -19.17
N GLN A 90 -10.42 0.94 -18.20
CA GLN A 90 -11.02 1.83 -17.21
C GLN A 90 -10.00 2.85 -16.76
N GLU A 91 -10.42 4.06 -16.49
CA GLU A 91 -9.57 5.07 -15.87
C GLU A 91 -10.12 5.54 -14.52
N ILE A 92 -9.24 5.65 -13.53
CA ILE A 92 -9.53 6.31 -12.27
C ILE A 92 -8.51 7.43 -12.12
N VAL A 93 -8.99 8.68 -12.07
CA VAL A 93 -8.14 9.87 -12.03
C VAL A 93 -8.52 10.75 -10.86
N ALA A 94 -7.55 11.09 -10.01
CA ALA A 94 -7.70 12.12 -8.98
C ALA A 94 -6.91 13.38 -9.37
N ASP A 95 -7.60 14.51 -9.40
CA ASP A 95 -7.03 15.81 -9.75
C ASP A 95 -6.57 16.65 -8.54
N GLY A 96 -6.75 16.11 -7.33
CA GLY A 96 -6.50 16.77 -6.05
C GLY A 96 -7.77 17.30 -5.37
N GLN A 97 -8.90 17.35 -6.07
CA GLN A 97 -10.20 17.79 -5.53
C GLN A 97 -11.29 16.72 -5.68
N ARG A 98 -11.29 16.03 -6.80
CA ARG A 98 -12.27 15.00 -7.15
C ARG A 98 -11.56 13.73 -7.61
N VAL A 99 -12.26 12.61 -7.48
CA VAL A 99 -11.90 11.35 -8.12
C VAL A 99 -12.93 11.06 -9.21
N TRP A 100 -12.43 10.86 -10.39
CA TRP A 100 -13.16 10.46 -11.57
C TRP A 100 -12.96 8.98 -11.83
N THR A 101 -14.02 8.28 -12.18
CA THR A 101 -13.97 6.92 -12.73
C THR A 101 -14.62 6.94 -14.09
N TYR A 102 -13.93 6.48 -15.11
CA TYR A 102 -14.40 6.45 -16.49
C TYR A 102 -14.30 5.04 -17.07
N ASP A 103 -15.40 4.56 -17.59
CA ASP A 103 -15.53 3.31 -18.31
C ASP A 103 -15.87 3.65 -19.78
N PRO A 104 -14.92 3.51 -20.72
CA PRO A 104 -15.16 3.83 -22.11
C PRO A 104 -16.11 2.85 -22.81
N ASP A 105 -16.15 1.58 -22.38
CA ASP A 105 -17.02 0.57 -22.99
C ASP A 105 -18.51 0.81 -22.64
N LEU A 106 -18.77 1.45 -21.49
CA LEU A 106 -20.11 1.86 -21.06
C LEU A 106 -20.44 3.31 -21.41
N GLU A 107 -19.48 4.08 -21.95
CA GLU A 107 -19.59 5.53 -22.17
C GLU A 107 -20.06 6.30 -20.93
N GLN A 108 -19.61 5.84 -19.73
CA GLN A 108 -20.01 6.40 -18.45
C GLN A 108 -18.83 6.95 -17.67
N ALA A 109 -19.02 8.11 -17.07
CA ALA A 109 -18.10 8.65 -16.09
C ALA A 109 -18.84 8.97 -14.79
N SER A 110 -18.17 8.74 -13.66
CA SER A 110 -18.67 9.20 -12.37
C SER A 110 -17.62 10.05 -11.68
N SER A 111 -18.06 10.98 -10.83
CA SER A 111 -17.14 11.77 -10.02
C SER A 111 -17.66 11.96 -8.62
N ARG A 112 -16.71 11.96 -7.67
CA ARG A 112 -16.99 12.22 -6.25
C ARG A 112 -15.89 13.11 -5.63
N PRO A 113 -16.22 13.90 -4.59
CA PRO A 113 -15.20 14.65 -3.87
C PRO A 113 -14.09 13.74 -3.34
N LEU A 114 -12.82 14.17 -3.49
CA LEU A 114 -11.67 13.39 -3.04
C LEU A 114 -11.76 13.07 -1.53
N ALA A 115 -12.24 14.00 -0.70
CA ALA A 115 -12.40 13.79 0.73
C ALA A 115 -13.31 12.57 1.06
N LYS A 116 -14.34 12.31 0.24
CA LYS A 116 -15.20 11.11 0.37
C LYS A 116 -14.54 9.86 -0.23
N ALA A 117 -13.56 10.03 -1.11
CA ALA A 117 -12.87 8.93 -1.80
C ALA A 117 -11.60 8.48 -1.06
N ILE A 118 -11.00 9.32 -0.22
CA ILE A 118 -9.75 9.03 0.52
C ILE A 118 -9.90 7.78 1.39
N GLY A 119 -11.07 7.59 2.01
CA GLY A 119 -11.39 6.37 2.72
C GLY A 119 -11.68 5.15 1.83
N ALA A 120 -11.82 5.31 0.51
CA ALA A 120 -12.34 4.27 -0.38
C ALA A 120 -11.31 3.72 -1.39
N THR A 121 -10.12 4.29 -1.48
CA THR A 121 -9.12 3.82 -2.46
C THR A 121 -7.71 3.75 -1.88
N PRO A 122 -6.98 2.62 -2.10
CA PRO A 122 -5.58 2.49 -1.73
C PRO A 122 -4.68 3.60 -2.30
N ALA A 123 -5.06 4.12 -3.46
CA ALA A 123 -4.36 5.17 -4.16
C ALA A 123 -4.35 6.51 -3.41
N ALA A 124 -5.44 6.84 -2.76
CA ALA A 124 -5.54 8.07 -1.98
C ALA A 124 -4.55 8.06 -0.80
N LEU A 125 -4.31 6.90 -0.19
CA LEU A 125 -3.28 6.73 0.83
C LEU A 125 -1.88 6.88 0.24
N LEU A 126 -1.62 6.31 -0.94
CA LEU A 126 -0.32 6.41 -1.59
C LEU A 126 -0.01 7.84 -2.05
N ALA A 127 -1.02 8.58 -2.53
CA ALA A 127 -0.88 9.95 -3.00
C ALA A 127 -1.07 11.00 -1.89
N GLY A 128 -1.65 10.62 -0.76
CA GLY A 128 -1.83 11.47 0.41
C GLY A 128 -0.51 11.81 1.11
N SER A 129 -0.53 12.86 1.92
CA SER A 129 0.65 13.33 2.67
C SER A 129 0.58 13.02 4.17
N ALA A 130 -0.51 12.44 4.66
CA ALA A 130 -0.84 12.38 6.09
C ALA A 130 -1.03 10.96 6.62
N LEU A 131 -0.13 10.02 6.29
CA LEU A 131 -0.21 8.62 6.74
C LEU A 131 -0.40 8.50 8.26
N ASP A 132 0.44 9.16 9.04
CA ASP A 132 0.38 9.11 10.51
C ASP A 132 -0.80 9.90 11.10
N HIS A 133 -1.43 10.79 10.33
CA HIS A 133 -2.62 11.52 10.75
C HIS A 133 -3.85 10.61 10.75
N ASP A 134 -4.05 9.86 9.66
CA ASP A 134 -5.27 9.10 9.41
C ASP A 134 -5.17 7.64 9.84
N PHE A 135 -3.93 7.11 9.99
CA PHE A 135 -3.69 5.70 10.26
C PHE A 135 -2.74 5.48 11.43
N VAL A 136 -2.93 4.37 12.11
CA VAL A 136 -1.93 3.76 13.01
C VAL A 136 -1.12 2.78 12.16
N LEU A 137 0.19 3.01 12.07
CA LEU A 137 1.12 2.18 11.31
C LEU A 137 1.81 1.17 12.23
N THR A 138 1.75 -0.09 11.89
CA THR A 138 2.43 -1.17 12.62
C THR A 138 3.15 -2.11 11.65
N PRO A 139 4.31 -2.66 12.03
CA PRO A 139 4.97 -3.69 11.25
C PRO A 139 4.07 -4.93 11.12
N ASP A 140 4.03 -5.55 9.92
CA ASP A 140 3.17 -6.71 9.65
C ASP A 140 3.94 -7.87 9.00
N GLY A 141 5.23 -7.99 9.35
CA GLY A 141 6.12 -9.07 8.93
C GLY A 141 6.73 -8.87 7.55
N SER A 142 7.42 -9.91 7.09
CA SER A 142 8.09 -9.95 5.78
C SER A 142 7.78 -11.25 5.08
N ALA A 143 7.46 -11.19 3.80
CA ALA A 143 7.20 -12.36 2.97
C ALA A 143 7.66 -12.10 1.51
N GLY A 144 8.35 -13.06 0.91
CA GLY A 144 8.79 -12.97 -0.49
C GLY A 144 9.71 -11.76 -0.79
N GLY A 145 10.49 -11.30 0.19
CA GLY A 145 11.36 -10.12 0.06
C GLY A 145 10.59 -8.80 0.11
N VAL A 146 9.33 -8.83 0.54
CA VAL A 146 8.50 -7.65 0.77
C VAL A 146 8.27 -7.50 2.27
N ASP A 147 8.58 -6.32 2.79
CA ASP A 147 8.30 -5.94 4.18
C ASP A 147 6.96 -5.23 4.25
N TRP A 148 6.07 -5.74 5.09
CA TRP A 148 4.70 -5.27 5.18
C TRP A 148 4.49 -4.33 6.36
N VAL A 149 3.75 -3.27 6.12
CA VAL A 149 3.26 -2.34 7.14
C VAL A 149 1.74 -2.38 7.10
N ARG A 150 1.12 -2.65 8.23
CA ARG A 150 -0.31 -2.52 8.45
C ARG A 150 -0.66 -1.07 8.72
N ALA A 151 -1.62 -0.53 8.00
CA ALA A 151 -2.21 0.78 8.21
C ALA A 151 -3.66 0.58 8.69
N THR A 152 -3.89 0.82 9.98
CA THR A 152 -5.23 0.75 10.58
C THR A 152 -5.83 2.14 10.62
N PRO A 153 -6.99 2.39 10.00
CA PRO A 153 -7.68 3.67 10.08
C PRO A 153 -7.94 4.05 11.55
N LYS A 154 -7.74 5.31 11.89
CA LYS A 154 -8.10 5.84 13.23
C LYS A 154 -9.60 6.08 13.35
N ALA A 155 -10.28 6.37 12.24
CA ALA A 155 -11.73 6.46 12.15
C ALA A 155 -12.33 5.07 11.91
N ASN A 156 -13.40 4.72 12.63
CA ASN A 156 -14.02 3.39 12.59
C ASN A 156 -15.11 3.24 11.51
N ASP A 157 -15.41 4.31 10.77
CA ASP A 157 -16.46 4.40 9.75
C ASP A 157 -15.92 4.26 8.30
N GLY A 158 -14.68 3.83 8.17
CA GLY A 158 -14.01 3.65 6.89
C GLY A 158 -14.54 2.44 6.09
N PRO A 159 -14.41 2.46 4.75
CA PRO A 159 -14.90 1.40 3.86
C PRO A 159 -14.03 0.13 3.87
N PHE A 160 -12.95 0.08 4.64
CA PHE A 160 -12.09 -1.08 4.73
C PHE A 160 -11.71 -1.45 6.16
N GLN A 161 -11.56 -2.75 6.36
CA GLN A 161 -11.16 -3.35 7.63
C GLN A 161 -9.65 -3.36 7.81
N LEU A 162 -8.90 -3.52 6.71
CA LEU A 162 -7.45 -3.69 6.74
C LEU A 162 -6.82 -3.09 5.48
N MET A 163 -5.72 -2.40 5.68
CA MET A 163 -4.80 -2.03 4.62
C MET A 163 -3.38 -2.42 4.98
N ARG A 164 -2.64 -2.95 4.02
CA ARG A 164 -1.22 -3.29 4.16
C ARG A 164 -0.43 -2.69 3.01
N ILE A 165 0.70 -2.12 3.31
CA ILE A 165 1.62 -1.57 2.31
C ILE A 165 2.89 -2.41 2.33
N GLY A 166 3.25 -2.96 1.20
CA GLY A 166 4.45 -3.77 1.00
C GLY A 166 5.57 -2.96 0.36
N LEU A 167 6.73 -2.98 0.98
CA LEU A 167 7.95 -2.35 0.48
C LEU A 167 9.00 -3.40 0.15
N ARG A 168 9.71 -3.23 -0.96
CA ARG A 168 10.94 -3.96 -1.27
C ARG A 168 12.11 -2.99 -1.20
N GLY A 169 12.89 -3.06 -0.11
CA GLY A 169 13.83 -1.99 0.22
C GLY A 169 13.11 -0.67 0.43
N ALA A 170 13.47 0.36 -0.35
CA ALA A 170 12.83 1.69 -0.30
C ALA A 170 11.70 1.86 -1.32
N GLN A 171 11.38 0.83 -2.12
CA GLN A 171 10.40 0.95 -3.20
C GLN A 171 9.05 0.34 -2.83
N LEU A 172 7.97 0.97 -3.29
CA LEU A 172 6.63 0.41 -3.21
C LEU A 172 6.55 -0.85 -4.07
N ALA A 173 6.17 -1.97 -3.45
CA ALA A 173 6.06 -3.27 -4.10
C ALA A 173 4.61 -3.75 -4.20
N ALA A 174 3.79 -3.49 -3.17
CA ALA A 174 2.41 -3.96 -3.15
C ALA A 174 1.53 -3.11 -2.22
N VAL A 175 0.22 -3.15 -2.45
CA VAL A 175 -0.80 -2.69 -1.51
C VAL A 175 -1.91 -3.73 -1.44
N GLU A 176 -2.29 -4.12 -0.25
CA GLU A 176 -3.41 -5.02 0.00
C GLU A 176 -4.48 -4.29 0.80
N VAL A 177 -5.72 -4.47 0.41
CA VAL A 177 -6.90 -3.93 1.10
C VAL A 177 -7.91 -5.04 1.30
N VAL A 178 -8.50 -5.09 2.49
CA VAL A 178 -9.69 -5.89 2.79
C VAL A 178 -10.82 -4.92 3.08
N ASP A 179 -11.88 -4.96 2.27
CA ASP A 179 -13.03 -4.09 2.44
C ASP A 179 -13.96 -4.55 3.59
N ALA A 180 -15.00 -3.77 3.86
CA ALA A 180 -15.98 -4.05 4.92
C ALA A 180 -16.73 -5.38 4.70
N PHE A 181 -16.78 -5.90 3.47
CA PHE A 181 -17.43 -7.16 3.12
C PHE A 181 -16.48 -8.35 3.11
N GLY A 182 -15.20 -8.15 3.45
CA GLY A 182 -14.17 -9.19 3.47
C GLY A 182 -13.54 -9.48 2.11
N GLN A 183 -13.89 -8.71 1.06
CA GLN A 183 -13.25 -8.84 -0.25
C GLN A 183 -11.80 -8.32 -0.15
N ARG A 184 -10.87 -9.10 -0.67
CA ARG A 184 -9.44 -8.78 -0.67
C ARG A 184 -9.00 -8.29 -2.03
N SER A 185 -8.36 -7.13 -2.08
CA SER A 185 -7.72 -6.56 -3.27
C SER A 185 -6.23 -6.42 -3.04
N LEU A 186 -5.43 -7.15 -3.82
CA LEU A 186 -3.97 -7.08 -3.81
C LEU A 186 -3.49 -6.41 -5.10
N LEU A 187 -2.85 -5.24 -4.97
CA LEU A 187 -2.12 -4.58 -6.05
C LEU A 187 -0.64 -4.91 -5.90
N GLN A 188 -0.04 -5.43 -6.95
CA GLN A 188 1.40 -5.66 -7.04
C GLN A 188 1.99 -4.71 -8.08
N PHE A 189 3.04 -4.00 -7.70
CA PHE A 189 3.71 -3.01 -8.55
C PHE A 189 5.04 -3.56 -9.07
N VAL A 190 5.30 -3.34 -10.35
CA VAL A 190 6.57 -3.64 -11.01
C VAL A 190 7.05 -2.40 -11.75
N ASP A 191 8.36 -2.33 -11.99
CA ASP A 191 9.01 -1.21 -12.68
C ASP A 191 8.69 0.15 -12.04
N PHE A 192 8.70 0.20 -10.70
CA PHE A 192 8.43 1.43 -9.98
C PHE A 192 9.56 2.44 -10.18
N VAL A 193 9.22 3.61 -10.72
CA VAL A 193 10.12 4.75 -10.91
C VAL A 193 9.69 5.89 -10.00
N PRO A 194 10.46 6.18 -8.93
CA PRO A 194 10.17 7.30 -8.03
C PRO A 194 10.59 8.64 -8.63
N ASN A 195 9.93 9.71 -8.20
CA ASN A 195 10.26 11.10 -8.50
C ASN A 195 10.35 11.42 -10.01
N VAL A 196 9.55 10.71 -10.81
CA VAL A 196 9.44 10.97 -12.25
C VAL A 196 8.68 12.26 -12.50
N VAL A 197 9.11 13.03 -13.49
CA VAL A 197 8.39 14.24 -13.92
C VAL A 197 7.15 13.82 -14.71
N LEU A 198 5.97 14.13 -14.16
CA LEU A 198 4.68 13.82 -14.78
C LEU A 198 3.98 15.14 -15.12
N PRO A 199 3.54 15.33 -16.38
CA PRO A 199 2.75 16.50 -16.77
C PRO A 199 1.44 16.57 -15.97
N ALA A 200 1.01 17.78 -15.61
CA ALA A 200 -0.20 17.98 -14.79
C ALA A 200 -1.48 17.45 -15.48
N GLU A 201 -1.47 17.43 -16.81
CA GLU A 201 -2.56 16.95 -17.67
C GLU A 201 -2.84 15.45 -17.44
N ARG A 202 -1.84 14.67 -16.99
CA ARG A 202 -2.01 13.24 -16.65
C ARG A 202 -3.03 13.02 -15.54
N PHE A 203 -3.23 14.03 -14.70
CA PHE A 203 -4.13 13.99 -13.53
C PHE A 203 -5.40 14.83 -13.75
N ARG A 204 -5.68 15.21 -15.00
CA ARG A 204 -6.91 15.93 -15.37
C ARG A 204 -7.78 15.03 -16.21
N PHE A 205 -9.01 14.80 -15.75
CA PHE A 205 -10.02 14.10 -16.52
C PHE A 205 -11.02 15.11 -17.10
N VAL A 206 -11.27 15.01 -18.40
CA VAL A 206 -12.33 15.76 -19.09
C VAL A 206 -13.20 14.71 -19.77
N PRO A 207 -14.48 14.60 -19.36
CA PRO A 207 -15.39 13.65 -19.99
C PRO A 207 -15.45 13.84 -21.52
N PRO A 208 -15.29 12.79 -22.31
CA PRO A 208 -15.48 12.87 -23.76
C PRO A 208 -16.91 13.31 -24.11
N LYS A 209 -17.08 13.86 -25.31
CA LYS A 209 -18.41 14.29 -25.79
C LYS A 209 -19.33 13.07 -25.90
N GLY A 210 -20.52 13.14 -25.29
CA GLY A 210 -21.53 12.07 -25.32
C GLY A 210 -21.47 11.11 -24.14
N VAL A 211 -20.43 11.22 -23.29
CA VAL A 211 -20.32 10.41 -22.09
C VAL A 211 -21.32 10.88 -21.04
N ASP A 212 -22.06 9.94 -20.45
CA ASP A 212 -22.96 10.21 -19.33
C ASP A 212 -22.15 10.42 -18.04
N VAL A 213 -22.42 11.52 -17.32
CA VAL A 213 -21.67 11.92 -16.12
C VAL A 213 -22.56 11.88 -14.89
N VAL A 214 -22.27 10.95 -13.98
CA VAL A 214 -22.96 10.82 -12.69
C VAL A 214 -22.12 11.45 -11.59
N ALA A 215 -22.65 12.48 -10.92
CA ALA A 215 -22.06 13.06 -9.73
C ALA A 215 -22.54 12.30 -8.47
N GLN A 216 -21.57 11.89 -7.59
CA GLN A 216 -21.83 11.17 -6.35
C GLN A 216 -21.42 11.99 -5.13
#